data_bd2c8b15f54748a991bf838de3191441
#
_entry.id   bd2c8b15f54748a991bf838de3191441
#
_cell.length_a   1.000
_cell.length_b   1.000
_cell.length_c   1.000
_cell.angle_alpha   90.00
_cell.angle_beta   90.00
_cell.angle_gamma   90.00
#
_symmetry.space_group_name_H-M   'P 1'
#
loop_
_entity.id
_entity.type
_entity.pdbx_description
1 polymer ?
#
loop_
_entity_poly.entity_id
_entity_poly.type
_entity_poly.pdbx_seq_one_letter_code
_entity_poly.pdbx_strand_id
1 'polypeptide(L)'
;METLACNFHSVTFNLSKFSNSLFSKFPLHQVRYSITPATTLSLRMTHSHSSQNPVIEQQRVIIPNKHGEKLVGLLHETGSKEIVILCHGFRSTKADRTMVNLAVALEKEGISAFRFDFAGNGESEGSFEFGNYSKEADDLHSVIQHFCEANRIVCAILGHSKGGDVVLLYASKYHDIHTVVNVSGRYDLKKGIEERFGKDFMDRIQDGFVDIKNKKGVEYRVTKESLMERLSLDMHEACLKIPRECRVLTVHGSADEIIPVGDALEVAKIIPNHKLHIVEGANHNYTSYQTELASVVLNYLKETLQQD
;
A
#
# COMPACT_ATOMS: atom_id res chain seq x y z
N MET A 1 -9.52 -26.39 13.82
CA MET A 1 -9.65 -25.07 13.21
C MET A 1 -8.97 -25.18 11.87
N GLU A 2 -9.74 -25.32 10.81
CA GLU A 2 -9.22 -25.47 9.45
C GLU A 2 -8.85 -24.09 8.95
N THR A 3 -7.58 -23.93 8.62
CA THR A 3 -7.06 -22.78 7.88
C THR A 3 -7.52 -22.92 6.44
N LEU A 4 -8.42 -22.03 6.00
CA LEU A 4 -8.74 -21.88 4.60
C LEU A 4 -7.52 -21.24 3.90
N ALA A 5 -6.68 -22.08 3.33
CA ALA A 5 -5.62 -21.63 2.43
C ALA A 5 -6.25 -21.19 1.12
N CYS A 6 -5.95 -20.00 0.66
CA CYS A 6 -6.27 -19.56 -0.70
C CYS A 6 -5.55 -20.48 -1.69
N ASN A 7 -6.27 -21.45 -2.26
CA ASN A 7 -5.74 -22.35 -3.27
C ASN A 7 -5.56 -21.61 -4.59
N PHE A 8 -4.32 -21.42 -5.00
CA PHE A 8 -3.96 -20.91 -6.32
C PHE A 8 -4.14 -22.02 -7.37
N HIS A 9 -5.06 -21.80 -8.30
CA HIS A 9 -5.11 -22.58 -9.53
C HIS A 9 -4.33 -21.80 -10.59
N SER A 10 -3.25 -22.40 -11.06
CA SER A 10 -2.45 -21.93 -12.17
C SER A 10 -3.30 -21.94 -13.45
N VAL A 11 -3.55 -20.76 -14.00
CA VAL A 11 -4.15 -20.61 -15.34
C VAL A 11 -3.03 -20.24 -16.31
N THR A 12 -2.58 -21.21 -17.09
CA THR A 12 -1.65 -21.00 -18.19
C THR A 12 -2.36 -20.30 -19.35
N PHE A 13 -1.98 -19.06 -19.64
CA PHE A 13 -2.39 -18.37 -20.85
C PHE A 13 -1.46 -18.73 -22.00
N ASN A 14 -2.05 -19.36 -23.03
CA ASN A 14 -1.38 -19.74 -24.26
C ASN A 14 -1.40 -18.56 -25.25
N LEU A 15 -0.29 -17.84 -25.37
CA LEU A 15 -0.06 -16.80 -26.36
C LEU A 15 0.55 -17.40 -27.63
N SER A 16 -0.29 -17.90 -28.54
CA SER A 16 0.13 -18.13 -29.92
C SER A 16 -1.01 -17.77 -30.86
N LYS A 17 -0.76 -16.76 -31.70
CA LYS A 17 -1.32 -16.43 -32.99
C LYS A 17 -1.82 -14.99 -33.12
N PHE A 18 -0.95 -14.14 -33.57
CA PHE A 18 -1.27 -13.15 -34.60
C PHE A 18 -0.02 -12.93 -35.46
N SER A 19 -0.09 -13.52 -36.65
CA SER A 19 0.87 -13.31 -37.73
C SER A 19 0.34 -12.25 -38.69
N ASN A 20 1.28 -11.47 -39.21
CA ASN A 20 1.17 -10.47 -40.27
C ASN A 20 0.53 -10.98 -41.56
N SER A 21 -0.19 -10.08 -42.23
CA SER A 21 -0.16 -9.77 -43.67
C SER A 21 -1.48 -9.07 -44.02
N LEU A 22 -1.63 -8.10 -44.92
CA LEU A 22 -1.00 -7.76 -46.16
C LEU A 22 -1.59 -6.42 -46.66
N PHE A 23 -0.74 -5.60 -47.23
CA PHE A 23 -1.14 -4.50 -48.13
C PHE A 23 -1.84 -5.03 -49.41
N SER A 24 -2.90 -4.37 -49.89
CA SER A 24 -3.06 -4.10 -51.33
C SER A 24 -4.28 -3.23 -51.71
N LYS A 25 -3.97 -2.08 -52.32
CA LYS A 25 -4.51 -1.56 -53.60
C LYS A 25 -5.97 -1.14 -53.74
N PHE A 26 -6.10 0.16 -54.08
CA PHE A 26 -7.24 0.89 -54.66
C PHE A 26 -7.84 0.27 -55.95
N PRO A 27 -9.07 0.66 -56.36
CA PRO A 27 -9.15 1.75 -57.37
C PRO A 27 -10.24 2.79 -57.15
N LEU A 28 -9.98 3.94 -57.77
CA LEU A 28 -10.83 5.12 -57.98
C LEU A 28 -12.06 4.76 -58.85
N HIS A 29 -13.25 5.29 -58.44
CA HIS A 29 -14.33 5.54 -59.38
C HIS A 29 -14.94 6.90 -59.14
N GLN A 30 -14.93 7.70 -60.23
CA GLN A 30 -15.57 8.99 -60.37
C GLN A 30 -17.08 8.86 -60.31
N VAL A 31 -17.79 9.78 -59.64
CA VAL A 31 -19.19 10.08 -59.85
C VAL A 31 -19.41 11.60 -59.85
N ARG A 32 -20.18 11.97 -60.88
CA ARG A 32 -20.50 13.32 -61.33
C ARG A 32 -21.35 14.12 -60.35
N TYR A 33 -21.12 15.42 -60.32
CA TYR A 33 -21.95 16.42 -59.65
C TYR A 33 -23.29 16.66 -60.34
N SER A 34 -24.35 16.80 -59.54
CA SER A 34 -25.53 17.59 -59.94
C SER A 34 -25.84 18.60 -58.83
N ILE A 35 -25.95 19.85 -59.22
CA ILE A 35 -26.18 21.02 -58.38
C ILE A 35 -27.67 21.30 -58.32
N THR A 36 -28.28 21.45 -57.15
CA THR A 36 -29.50 22.19 -56.90
C THR A 36 -29.42 22.97 -55.60
N PRO A 37 -30.12 24.14 -55.46
CA PRO A 37 -29.63 25.20 -54.61
C PRO A 37 -30.28 25.27 -53.20
N ALA A 38 -29.45 25.77 -52.27
CA ALA A 38 -29.74 26.55 -51.10
C ALA A 38 -30.98 26.31 -50.23
N THR A 39 -30.75 25.74 -49.05
CA THR A 39 -31.47 26.17 -47.85
C THR A 39 -30.44 26.33 -46.71
N THR A 40 -30.33 27.54 -46.21
CA THR A 40 -29.42 27.93 -45.15
C THR A 40 -29.87 27.33 -43.83
N LEU A 41 -29.21 26.30 -43.36
CA LEU A 41 -29.35 25.78 -42.02
C LEU A 41 -28.08 26.12 -41.23
N SER A 42 -28.22 27.05 -40.29
CA SER A 42 -27.23 27.42 -39.33
C SER A 42 -26.91 26.24 -38.44
N LEU A 43 -25.80 25.57 -38.72
CA LEU A 43 -25.23 24.56 -37.80
C LEU A 43 -24.47 25.31 -36.72
N ARG A 44 -25.08 25.42 -35.54
CA ARG A 44 -24.35 25.70 -34.31
C ARG A 44 -23.45 24.50 -34.01
N MET A 45 -22.17 24.64 -34.27
CA MET A 45 -21.17 23.71 -33.72
C MET A 45 -21.09 23.94 -32.23
N THR A 46 -21.66 23.03 -31.45
CA THR A 46 -21.32 22.87 -30.03
C THR A 46 -20.11 21.94 -29.94
N HIS A 47 -18.91 22.51 -30.00
CA HIS A 47 -17.74 21.81 -29.54
C HIS A 47 -17.76 21.82 -28.01
N SER A 48 -18.09 20.69 -27.40
CA SER A 48 -17.69 20.38 -26.05
C SER A 48 -17.52 18.88 -25.91
N HIS A 49 -16.43 18.35 -26.42
CA HIS A 49 -15.86 17.15 -25.87
C HIS A 49 -14.78 17.57 -24.86
N SER A 50 -15.21 17.97 -23.67
CA SER A 50 -14.38 17.79 -22.51
C SER A 50 -14.35 16.28 -22.27
N SER A 51 -13.24 15.65 -22.57
CA SER A 51 -12.90 14.32 -22.05
C SER A 51 -12.71 14.49 -20.53
N GLN A 52 -13.81 14.52 -19.79
CA GLN A 52 -13.76 14.27 -18.36
C GLN A 52 -13.34 12.82 -18.22
N ASN A 53 -12.09 12.58 -17.82
CA ASN A 53 -11.72 11.29 -17.27
C ASN A 53 -12.80 10.96 -16.23
N PRO A 54 -13.42 9.75 -16.29
CA PRO A 54 -14.37 9.36 -15.27
C PRO A 54 -13.69 9.52 -13.91
N VAL A 55 -14.28 10.32 -13.03
CA VAL A 55 -13.88 10.38 -11.64
C VAL A 55 -14.24 9.01 -11.09
N ILE A 56 -13.25 8.14 -10.92
CA ILE A 56 -13.46 6.82 -10.31
C ILE A 56 -13.82 7.11 -8.85
N GLU A 57 -15.06 6.83 -8.50
CA GLU A 57 -15.58 7.06 -7.14
C GLU A 57 -14.96 6.01 -6.21
N GLN A 58 -14.20 6.48 -5.21
CA GLN A 58 -13.61 5.60 -4.21
C GLN A 58 -14.73 5.02 -3.33
N GLN A 59 -14.82 3.70 -3.25
CA GLN A 59 -15.83 3.02 -2.46
C GLN A 59 -15.39 2.92 -1.00
N ARG A 60 -16.23 3.41 -0.09
CA ARG A 60 -16.01 3.24 1.35
C ARG A 60 -16.40 1.82 1.76
N VAL A 61 -15.45 1.09 2.35
CA VAL A 61 -15.64 -0.29 2.82
C VAL A 61 -15.40 -0.34 4.33
N ILE A 62 -16.23 -1.11 5.04
CA ILE A 62 -16.12 -1.33 6.49
C ILE A 62 -15.91 -2.82 6.71
N ILE A 63 -14.84 -3.16 7.42
CA ILE A 63 -14.42 -4.55 7.66
C ILE A 63 -14.30 -4.77 9.17
N PRO A 64 -15.03 -5.73 9.76
CA PRO A 64 -14.84 -6.08 11.17
C PRO A 64 -13.50 -6.81 11.35
N ASN A 65 -12.71 -6.40 12.34
CA ASN A 65 -11.53 -7.15 12.73
C ASN A 65 -11.87 -8.28 13.73
N LYS A 66 -10.90 -9.09 14.09
CA LYS A 66 -11.11 -10.22 15.04
C LYS A 66 -11.52 -9.78 16.45
N HIS A 67 -11.37 -8.49 16.78
CA HIS A 67 -11.78 -7.90 18.07
C HIS A 67 -13.16 -7.29 18.04
N GLY A 68 -13.86 -7.34 16.87
CA GLY A 68 -15.17 -6.76 16.67
C GLY A 68 -15.16 -5.26 16.37
N GLU A 69 -13.97 -4.66 16.21
CA GLU A 69 -13.83 -3.24 15.84
C GLU A 69 -13.97 -3.10 14.31
N LYS A 70 -14.65 -2.03 13.88
CA LYS A 70 -14.84 -1.73 12.46
C LYS A 70 -13.65 -0.98 11.89
N LEU A 71 -12.94 -1.60 10.96
CA LEU A 71 -11.91 -0.96 10.16
C LEU A 71 -12.55 -0.27 8.96
N VAL A 72 -12.15 0.97 8.69
CA VAL A 72 -12.71 1.79 7.60
C VAL A 72 -11.65 2.03 6.54
N GLY A 73 -11.96 1.67 5.30
CA GLY A 73 -11.07 1.86 4.18
C GLY A 73 -11.73 2.44 2.94
N LEU A 74 -10.91 2.76 1.95
CA LEU A 74 -11.31 3.26 0.64
C LEU A 74 -10.74 2.35 -0.45
N LEU A 75 -11.63 1.77 -1.22
CA LEU A 75 -11.31 0.91 -2.35
C LEU A 75 -11.22 1.74 -3.64
N HIS A 76 -10.08 1.65 -4.30
CA HIS A 76 -9.84 2.11 -5.66
C HIS A 76 -10.13 0.93 -6.60
N GLU A 77 -11.36 0.87 -7.10
CA GLU A 77 -11.85 -0.26 -7.89
C GLU A 77 -11.56 -0.08 -9.37
N THR A 78 -10.86 -1.06 -9.97
CA THR A 78 -10.51 -1.06 -11.39
C THR A 78 -11.19 -2.19 -12.19
N GLY A 79 -11.90 -3.09 -11.51
CA GLY A 79 -12.43 -4.33 -12.09
C GLY A 79 -11.41 -5.47 -12.17
N SER A 80 -10.15 -5.26 -11.81
CA SER A 80 -9.16 -6.34 -11.67
C SER A 80 -9.51 -7.25 -10.51
N LYS A 81 -9.24 -8.55 -10.62
CA LYS A 81 -9.28 -9.47 -9.48
C LYS A 81 -8.17 -9.20 -8.48
N GLU A 82 -7.05 -8.69 -8.95
CA GLU A 82 -5.87 -8.37 -8.14
C GLU A 82 -6.08 -7.09 -7.36
N ILE A 83 -5.65 -7.10 -6.12
CA ILE A 83 -5.74 -5.96 -5.22
C ILE A 83 -4.47 -5.85 -4.36
N VAL A 84 -3.98 -4.62 -4.20
CA VAL A 84 -2.89 -4.28 -3.28
C VAL A 84 -3.47 -3.62 -2.04
N ILE A 85 -3.09 -4.11 -0.84
CA ILE A 85 -3.50 -3.51 0.42
C ILE A 85 -2.42 -2.54 0.91
N LEU A 86 -2.81 -1.31 1.28
CA LEU A 86 -1.93 -0.22 1.68
C LEU A 86 -2.10 0.12 3.16
N CYS A 87 -0.98 0.08 3.90
CA CYS A 87 -0.89 0.27 5.34
C CYS A 87 -0.19 1.58 5.69
N HIS A 88 -0.88 2.48 6.39
CA HIS A 88 -0.33 3.77 6.79
C HIS A 88 0.65 3.68 7.97
N GLY A 89 1.40 4.76 8.22
CA GLY A 89 2.38 4.86 9.29
C GLY A 89 1.80 5.26 10.65
N PHE A 90 2.70 5.50 11.60
CA PHE A 90 2.37 5.91 12.97
C PHE A 90 1.52 7.17 13.02
N ARG A 91 0.37 7.12 13.71
CA ARG A 91 -0.59 8.22 13.86
C ARG A 91 -1.03 8.85 12.53
N SER A 92 -0.97 8.08 11.47
CA SER A 92 -1.44 8.46 10.15
C SER A 92 -2.82 7.85 9.88
N THR A 93 -3.28 7.95 8.65
CA THR A 93 -4.59 7.43 8.23
C THR A 93 -4.52 6.97 6.77
N LYS A 94 -5.58 6.33 6.29
CA LYS A 94 -5.80 6.03 4.87
C LYS A 94 -5.72 7.26 3.95
N ALA A 95 -5.86 8.48 4.50
CA ALA A 95 -5.75 9.74 3.78
C ALA A 95 -4.31 10.28 3.71
N ASP A 96 -3.32 9.54 4.22
CA ASP A 96 -1.91 9.90 4.07
C ASP A 96 -1.54 10.10 2.60
N ARG A 97 -0.74 11.14 2.33
CA ARG A 97 -0.37 11.53 0.97
C ARG A 97 0.33 10.40 0.21
N THR A 98 1.23 9.67 0.86
CA THR A 98 1.96 8.56 0.24
C THR A 98 1.00 7.43 -0.11
N MET A 99 0.10 7.07 0.81
CA MET A 99 -0.93 6.05 0.57
C MET A 99 -1.88 6.43 -0.57
N VAL A 100 -2.32 7.68 -0.60
CA VAL A 100 -3.21 8.20 -1.67
C VAL A 100 -2.50 8.15 -3.03
N ASN A 101 -1.26 8.65 -3.10
CA ASN A 101 -0.51 8.70 -4.36
C ASN A 101 -0.21 7.30 -4.91
N LEU A 102 0.16 6.35 -4.04
CA LEU A 102 0.39 4.96 -4.42
C LEU A 102 -0.90 4.29 -4.91
N ALA A 103 -2.02 4.49 -4.20
CA ALA A 103 -3.31 3.95 -4.62
C ALA A 103 -3.76 4.49 -5.99
N VAL A 104 -3.62 5.80 -6.22
CA VAL A 104 -3.93 6.43 -7.51
C VAL A 104 -2.98 5.94 -8.61
N ALA A 105 -1.72 5.69 -8.29
CA ALA A 105 -0.76 5.17 -9.27
C ALA A 105 -1.10 3.72 -9.67
N LEU A 106 -1.48 2.86 -8.72
CA LEU A 106 -1.96 1.49 -8.96
C LEU A 106 -3.23 1.48 -9.81
N GLU A 107 -4.21 2.33 -9.45
CA GLU A 107 -5.48 2.47 -10.16
C GLU A 107 -5.27 2.85 -11.64
N LYS A 108 -4.35 3.77 -11.93
CA LYS A 108 -4.00 4.16 -13.31
C LYS A 108 -3.42 3.02 -14.14
N GLU A 109 -2.80 2.04 -13.50
CA GLU A 109 -2.24 0.84 -14.12
C GLU A 109 -3.23 -0.33 -14.14
N GLY A 110 -4.49 -0.09 -13.76
CA GLY A 110 -5.53 -1.12 -13.76
C GLY A 110 -5.44 -2.11 -12.59
N ILE A 111 -4.65 -1.82 -11.57
CA ILE A 111 -4.52 -2.63 -10.36
C ILE A 111 -5.39 -2.02 -9.26
N SER A 112 -6.32 -2.78 -8.71
CA SER A 112 -7.14 -2.29 -7.60
C SER A 112 -6.29 -2.09 -6.35
N ALA A 113 -6.64 -1.09 -5.53
CA ALA A 113 -5.94 -0.80 -4.29
C ALA A 113 -6.91 -0.53 -3.15
N PHE A 114 -6.58 -1.00 -1.97
CA PHE A 114 -7.33 -0.71 -0.76
C PHE A 114 -6.44 -0.09 0.30
N ARG A 115 -6.78 1.12 0.73
CA ARG A 115 -6.13 1.81 1.83
C ARG A 115 -7.11 1.97 2.98
N PHE A 116 -6.69 1.63 4.20
CA PHE A 116 -7.58 1.59 5.35
C PHE A 116 -6.91 2.21 6.58
N ASP A 117 -7.71 2.55 7.56
CA ASP A 117 -7.25 2.98 8.88
C ASP A 117 -7.13 1.75 9.79
N PHE A 118 -5.98 1.54 10.42
CA PHE A 118 -5.84 0.57 11.51
C PHE A 118 -6.75 0.93 12.70
N ALA A 119 -7.11 -0.05 13.51
CA ALA A 119 -7.88 0.17 14.73
C ALA A 119 -7.29 1.28 15.60
N GLY A 120 -8.14 2.18 16.08
CA GLY A 120 -7.74 3.35 16.87
C GLY A 120 -7.15 4.51 16.06
N ASN A 121 -7.18 4.43 14.71
CA ASN A 121 -6.72 5.52 13.82
C ASN A 121 -7.86 5.96 12.90
N GLY A 122 -7.82 7.23 12.48
CA GLY A 122 -8.72 7.79 11.49
C GLY A 122 -10.20 7.60 11.80
N GLU A 123 -10.93 6.90 10.94
CA GLU A 123 -12.35 6.58 11.09
C GLU A 123 -12.61 5.18 11.65
N SER A 124 -11.57 4.36 11.86
CA SER A 124 -11.70 3.03 12.41
C SER A 124 -11.99 3.06 13.90
N GLU A 125 -12.78 2.10 14.37
CA GLU A 125 -13.09 1.92 15.81
C GLU A 125 -11.84 1.48 16.57
N GLY A 126 -11.93 1.47 17.91
CA GLY A 126 -10.84 1.14 18.81
C GLY A 126 -10.13 2.36 19.38
N SER A 127 -9.08 2.10 20.15
CA SER A 127 -8.26 3.13 20.78
C SER A 127 -6.85 3.11 20.21
N PHE A 128 -6.30 4.30 19.96
CA PHE A 128 -4.92 4.43 19.52
C PHE A 128 -3.95 3.89 20.58
N GLU A 129 -3.01 3.05 20.17
CA GLU A 129 -1.93 2.52 21.00
C GLU A 129 -0.57 2.76 20.34
N PHE A 130 0.44 3.10 21.14
CA PHE A 130 1.78 3.45 20.65
C PHE A 130 2.51 2.27 20.01
N GLY A 131 2.51 1.12 20.64
CA GLY A 131 3.13 -0.12 20.18
C GLY A 131 2.27 -0.79 19.11
N ASN A 132 1.37 -1.61 19.53
CA ASN A 132 0.23 -2.19 18.79
C ASN A 132 0.54 -2.83 17.41
N TYR A 133 1.79 -3.23 17.18
CA TYR A 133 2.21 -3.78 15.87
C TYR A 133 1.55 -5.13 15.57
N SER A 134 1.46 -5.98 16.61
CA SER A 134 0.86 -7.31 16.47
C SER A 134 -0.63 -7.23 16.17
N LYS A 135 -1.35 -6.29 16.83
CA LYS A 135 -2.78 -6.06 16.56
C LYS A 135 -3.00 -5.45 15.18
N GLU A 136 -2.13 -4.53 14.73
CA GLU A 136 -2.20 -3.97 13.38
C GLU A 136 -1.92 -5.03 12.30
N ALA A 137 -1.03 -6.00 12.57
CA ALA A 137 -0.85 -7.16 11.69
C ALA A 137 -2.12 -8.06 11.65
N ASP A 138 -2.84 -8.18 12.77
CA ASP A 138 -4.12 -8.89 12.82
C ASP A 138 -5.25 -8.12 12.15
N ASP A 139 -5.24 -6.79 12.20
CA ASP A 139 -6.16 -5.94 11.42
C ASP A 139 -5.95 -6.16 9.92
N LEU A 140 -4.67 -6.13 9.48
CA LEU A 140 -4.31 -6.42 8.10
C LEU A 140 -4.77 -7.82 7.67
N HIS A 141 -4.65 -8.82 8.55
CA HIS A 141 -5.15 -10.17 8.28
C HIS A 141 -6.68 -10.17 8.06
N SER A 142 -7.44 -9.46 8.88
CA SER A 142 -8.90 -9.33 8.71
C SER A 142 -9.26 -8.67 7.37
N VAL A 143 -8.48 -7.68 6.94
CA VAL A 143 -8.66 -7.03 5.62
C VAL A 143 -8.37 -8.00 4.48
N ILE A 144 -7.28 -8.75 4.56
CA ILE A 144 -6.90 -9.75 3.55
C ILE A 144 -7.97 -10.83 3.44
N GLN A 145 -8.43 -11.39 4.56
CA GLN A 145 -9.48 -12.40 4.57
C GLN A 145 -10.77 -11.89 3.93
N HIS A 146 -11.20 -10.64 4.24
CA HIS A 146 -12.37 -10.04 3.63
C HIS A 146 -12.31 -10.02 2.09
N PHE A 147 -11.15 -9.64 1.52
CA PHE A 147 -11.00 -9.61 0.07
C PHE A 147 -10.86 -11.01 -0.54
N CYS A 148 -10.20 -11.95 0.13
CA CYS A 148 -10.14 -13.35 -0.29
C CYS A 148 -11.55 -13.99 -0.33
N GLU A 149 -12.39 -13.77 0.69
CA GLU A 149 -13.79 -14.22 0.73
C GLU A 149 -14.64 -13.60 -0.38
N ALA A 150 -14.32 -12.38 -0.80
CA ALA A 150 -14.92 -11.72 -1.96
C ALA A 150 -14.35 -12.19 -3.32
N ASN A 151 -13.59 -13.30 -3.35
CA ASN A 151 -12.92 -13.85 -4.54
C ASN A 151 -11.94 -12.87 -5.21
N ARG A 152 -11.30 -12.00 -4.42
CA ARG A 152 -10.19 -11.15 -4.87
C ARG A 152 -8.86 -11.84 -4.58
N ILE A 153 -7.85 -11.50 -5.35
CA ILE A 153 -6.47 -11.96 -5.16
C ILE A 153 -5.68 -10.81 -4.54
N VAL A 154 -5.34 -10.93 -3.25
CA VAL A 154 -4.43 -9.96 -2.63
C VAL A 154 -3.02 -10.26 -3.13
N CYS A 155 -2.63 -9.57 -4.20
CA CYS A 155 -1.37 -9.82 -4.90
C CYS A 155 -0.15 -9.21 -4.19
N ALA A 156 -0.36 -8.20 -3.35
CA ALA A 156 0.71 -7.61 -2.52
C ALA A 156 0.14 -6.85 -1.33
N ILE A 157 0.96 -6.73 -0.29
CA ILE A 157 0.77 -5.80 0.82
C ILE A 157 1.90 -4.78 0.83
N LEU A 158 1.55 -3.52 1.07
CA LEU A 158 2.49 -2.40 1.10
C LEU A 158 2.28 -1.57 2.36
N GLY A 159 3.36 -1.21 3.04
CA GLY A 159 3.27 -0.35 4.20
C GLY A 159 4.36 0.73 4.23
N HIS A 160 4.00 1.91 4.78
CA HIS A 160 4.92 3.02 4.97
C HIS A 160 5.23 3.21 6.46
N SER A 161 6.51 3.42 6.80
CA SER A 161 6.96 3.68 8.18
C SER A 161 6.54 2.54 9.12
N LYS A 162 5.77 2.79 10.19
CA LYS A 162 5.19 1.74 11.04
C LYS A 162 4.41 0.70 10.23
N GLY A 163 3.67 1.12 9.19
CA GLY A 163 2.99 0.18 8.28
C GLY A 163 3.98 -0.73 7.54
N GLY A 164 5.20 -0.25 7.24
CA GLY A 164 6.28 -1.08 6.68
C GLY A 164 6.70 -2.19 7.63
N ASP A 165 6.81 -1.90 8.92
CA ASP A 165 7.09 -2.91 9.95
C ASP A 165 5.94 -3.92 10.05
N VAL A 166 4.69 -3.43 9.99
CA VAL A 166 3.48 -4.28 10.07
C VAL A 166 3.41 -5.26 8.92
N VAL A 167 3.72 -4.87 7.68
CA VAL A 167 3.68 -5.80 6.54
C VAL A 167 4.79 -6.85 6.60
N LEU A 168 5.97 -6.52 7.15
CA LEU A 168 7.04 -7.49 7.41
C LEU A 168 6.64 -8.47 8.53
N LEU A 169 6.08 -7.96 9.63
CA LEU A 169 5.54 -8.79 10.72
C LEU A 169 4.41 -9.69 10.23
N TYR A 170 3.53 -9.18 9.37
CA TYR A 170 2.47 -9.96 8.75
C TYR A 170 3.05 -11.16 7.98
N ALA A 171 3.97 -10.90 7.06
CA ALA A 171 4.60 -11.94 6.25
C ALA A 171 5.33 -12.99 7.10
N SER A 172 5.96 -12.57 8.21
CA SER A 172 6.64 -13.46 9.15
C SER A 172 5.70 -14.34 9.97
N LYS A 173 4.43 -13.95 10.10
CA LYS A 173 3.45 -14.60 10.97
C LYS A 173 2.47 -15.50 10.22
N TYR A 174 1.95 -15.02 9.07
CA TYR A 174 0.82 -15.65 8.37
C TYR A 174 1.23 -16.49 7.17
N HIS A 175 2.34 -16.17 6.51
CA HIS A 175 2.93 -16.93 5.39
C HIS A 175 1.98 -17.17 4.20
N ASP A 176 0.98 -16.29 4.01
CA ASP A 176 -0.07 -16.41 2.99
C ASP A 176 0.00 -15.30 1.92
N ILE A 177 1.03 -14.45 1.99
CA ILE A 177 1.31 -13.39 1.03
C ILE A 177 2.69 -13.61 0.39
N HIS A 178 2.74 -13.49 -0.95
CA HIS A 178 3.96 -13.73 -1.71
C HIS A 178 4.70 -12.47 -2.14
N THR A 179 4.10 -11.27 -1.99
CA THR A 179 4.75 -10.01 -2.36
C THR A 179 4.51 -8.95 -1.28
N VAL A 180 5.60 -8.41 -0.76
CA VAL A 180 5.60 -7.40 0.31
C VAL A 180 6.42 -6.19 -0.13
N VAL A 181 5.88 -4.99 0.10
CA VAL A 181 6.60 -3.73 -0.12
C VAL A 181 6.72 -2.97 1.21
N ASN A 182 7.93 -2.89 1.71
CA ASN A 182 8.30 -2.11 2.89
C ASN A 182 8.84 -0.74 2.45
N VAL A 183 8.15 0.34 2.80
CA VAL A 183 8.57 1.71 2.51
C VAL A 183 8.99 2.38 3.82
N SER A 184 10.29 2.62 4.00
CA SER A 184 10.88 3.28 5.18
C SER A 184 10.46 2.68 6.52
N GLY A 185 10.35 1.35 6.62
CA GLY A 185 10.12 0.64 7.89
C GLY A 185 11.37 0.65 8.77
N ARG A 186 11.17 0.53 10.08
CA ARG A 186 12.22 0.55 11.10
C ARG A 186 12.70 -0.87 11.43
N TYR A 187 14.00 -1.07 11.39
CA TYR A 187 14.58 -2.36 11.78
C TYR A 187 14.71 -2.52 13.30
N ASP A 188 15.22 -1.52 14.00
CA ASP A 188 15.38 -1.56 15.45
C ASP A 188 14.30 -0.73 16.16
N LEU A 189 13.24 -1.41 16.60
CA LEU A 189 12.09 -0.78 17.25
C LEU A 189 12.41 -0.17 18.61
N LYS A 190 13.57 -0.49 19.21
CA LYS A 190 14.04 0.09 20.47
C LYS A 190 14.60 1.49 20.28
N LYS A 191 15.10 1.80 19.07
CA LYS A 191 15.64 3.13 18.75
C LYS A 191 14.54 4.19 18.61
N GLY A 192 14.91 5.43 18.86
CA GLY A 192 14.05 6.59 18.71
C GLY A 192 13.12 6.85 19.90
N ILE A 193 13.18 6.05 20.96
CA ILE A 193 12.37 6.24 22.19
C ILE A 193 12.90 7.43 23.00
N GLU A 194 14.19 7.44 23.32
CA GLU A 194 14.80 8.52 24.09
C GLU A 194 14.81 9.84 23.32
N GLU A 195 15.09 9.81 22.02
CA GLU A 195 15.08 10.98 21.15
C GLU A 195 13.70 11.63 21.06
N ARG A 196 12.65 10.81 21.10
CA ARG A 196 11.27 11.29 21.01
C ARG A 196 10.70 11.77 22.35
N PHE A 197 11.01 11.09 23.45
CA PHE A 197 10.31 11.24 24.71
C PHE A 197 11.20 11.73 25.85
N GLY A 198 12.52 11.81 25.63
CA GLY A 198 13.51 12.16 26.65
C GLY A 198 14.08 10.95 27.40
N LYS A 199 15.27 11.13 27.99
CA LYS A 199 16.00 10.04 28.65
C LYS A 199 15.29 9.48 29.88
N ASP A 200 14.46 10.30 30.54
CA ASP A 200 13.68 9.95 31.73
C ASP A 200 12.37 9.24 31.42
N PHE A 201 12.08 8.96 30.13
CA PHE A 201 10.81 8.39 29.73
C PHE A 201 10.57 7.00 30.33
N MET A 202 11.61 6.17 30.40
CA MET A 202 11.51 4.83 30.97
C MET A 202 11.19 4.83 32.47
N ASP A 203 11.58 5.87 33.19
CA ASP A 203 11.20 6.03 34.60
C ASP A 203 9.76 6.52 34.73
N ARG A 204 9.35 7.51 33.93
CA ARG A 204 8.00 8.07 33.94
C ARG A 204 6.92 7.05 33.58
N ILE A 205 7.23 6.12 32.67
CA ILE A 205 6.24 5.11 32.20
C ILE A 205 5.95 4.06 33.29
N GLN A 206 6.75 3.97 34.35
CA GLN A 206 6.51 3.02 35.44
C GLN A 206 5.18 3.27 36.15
N ASP A 207 4.65 4.50 36.10
CA ASP A 207 3.34 4.88 36.65
C ASP A 207 2.17 4.37 35.79
N GLY A 208 2.45 3.57 34.74
CA GLY A 208 1.48 2.92 33.88
C GLY A 208 1.26 3.62 32.53
N PHE A 209 1.36 4.93 32.45
CA PHE A 209 1.28 5.66 31.19
C PHE A 209 1.98 7.02 31.24
N VAL A 210 2.26 7.55 30.03
CA VAL A 210 2.73 8.93 29.84
C VAL A 210 1.88 9.60 28.77
N ASP A 211 1.31 10.76 29.10
CA ASP A 211 0.62 11.60 28.15
C ASP A 211 1.61 12.50 27.40
N ILE A 212 1.68 12.32 26.10
CA ILE A 212 2.48 13.16 25.21
C ILE A 212 1.65 14.40 24.89
N LYS A 213 2.21 15.57 25.18
CA LYS A 213 1.51 16.85 25.07
C LYS A 213 2.12 17.72 23.97
N ASN A 214 1.28 18.48 23.32
CA ASN A 214 1.66 19.57 22.43
C ASN A 214 1.08 20.89 22.97
N LYS A 215 1.21 21.99 22.20
CA LYS A 215 0.68 23.32 22.60
C LYS A 215 -0.84 23.35 22.78
N LYS A 216 -1.58 22.34 22.27
CA LYS A 216 -3.05 22.25 22.33
C LYS A 216 -3.56 21.32 23.44
N GLY A 217 -2.66 20.66 24.18
CA GLY A 217 -3.00 19.70 25.24
C GLY A 217 -2.43 18.30 25.00
N VAL A 218 -3.10 17.27 25.52
CA VAL A 218 -2.68 15.86 25.30
C VAL A 218 -2.87 15.51 23.82
N GLU A 219 -1.80 15.09 23.20
CA GLU A 219 -1.78 14.67 21.79
C GLU A 219 -2.10 13.18 21.64
N TYR A 220 -1.46 12.36 22.46
CA TYR A 220 -1.73 10.94 22.60
C TYR A 220 -1.13 10.39 23.90
N ARG A 221 -1.61 9.21 24.28
CA ARG A 221 -1.11 8.48 25.44
C ARG A 221 -0.21 7.32 25.01
N VAL A 222 0.88 7.12 25.73
CA VAL A 222 1.70 5.91 25.66
C VAL A 222 1.46 5.14 26.94
N THR A 223 0.89 3.94 26.84
CA THR A 223 0.77 3.04 28.00
C THR A 223 2.04 2.18 28.12
N LYS A 224 2.31 1.73 29.33
CA LYS A 224 3.44 0.84 29.60
C LYS A 224 3.32 -0.46 28.78
N GLU A 225 2.13 -1.01 28.70
CA GLU A 225 1.82 -2.22 27.93
C GLU A 225 2.15 -2.04 26.44
N SER A 226 1.67 -0.94 25.83
CA SER A 226 1.91 -0.67 24.41
C SER A 226 3.37 -0.35 24.10
N LEU A 227 4.09 0.27 25.05
CA LEU A 227 5.54 0.45 24.93
C LEU A 227 6.27 -0.90 25.03
N MET A 228 5.92 -1.71 26.03
CA MET A 228 6.57 -3.02 26.22
C MET A 228 6.32 -3.97 25.04
N GLU A 229 5.12 -3.94 24.44
CA GLU A 229 4.84 -4.66 23.19
C GLU A 229 5.84 -4.24 22.11
N ARG A 230 5.99 -2.95 21.84
CA ARG A 230 6.96 -2.44 20.86
C ARG A 230 8.40 -2.89 21.17
N LEU A 231 8.83 -2.81 22.43
CA LEU A 231 10.19 -3.13 22.84
C LEU A 231 10.48 -4.64 22.83
N SER A 232 9.43 -5.48 22.91
CA SER A 232 9.55 -6.93 22.86
C SER A 232 9.65 -7.48 21.43
N LEU A 233 9.25 -6.68 20.43
CA LEU A 233 9.32 -7.10 19.05
C LEU A 233 10.75 -7.03 18.51
N ASP A 234 11.17 -8.12 17.90
CA ASP A 234 12.46 -8.26 17.24
C ASP A 234 12.24 -8.37 15.72
N MET A 235 12.53 -7.30 14.99
CA MET A 235 12.38 -7.27 13.54
C MET A 235 13.42 -8.13 12.82
N HIS A 236 14.57 -8.42 13.45
CA HIS A 236 15.54 -9.39 12.93
C HIS A 236 14.92 -10.78 12.87
N GLU A 237 14.38 -11.25 13.99
CA GLU A 237 13.71 -12.55 14.09
C GLU A 237 12.46 -12.62 13.20
N ALA A 238 11.74 -11.52 13.05
CA ALA A 238 10.62 -11.45 12.12
C ALA A 238 11.10 -11.62 10.66
N CYS A 239 12.13 -10.90 10.23
CA CYS A 239 12.67 -11.01 8.89
C CYS A 239 13.20 -12.43 8.56
N LEU A 240 13.83 -13.12 9.54
CA LEU A 240 14.28 -14.50 9.38
C LEU A 240 13.15 -15.50 9.14
N LYS A 241 11.93 -15.20 9.62
CA LYS A 241 10.75 -16.06 9.49
C LYS A 241 9.96 -15.84 8.21
N ILE A 242 10.30 -14.81 7.43
CA ILE A 242 9.64 -14.57 6.13
C ILE A 242 10.01 -15.71 5.16
N PRO A 243 9.01 -16.38 4.55
CA PRO A 243 9.24 -17.48 3.63
C PRO A 243 10.16 -17.08 2.46
N ARG A 244 11.00 -18.01 1.99
CA ARG A 244 11.94 -17.76 0.88
C ARG A 244 11.26 -17.46 -0.44
N GLU A 245 10.05 -17.96 -0.64
CA GLU A 245 9.20 -17.67 -1.80
C GLU A 245 8.56 -16.30 -1.74
N CYS A 246 8.49 -15.67 -0.57
CA CYS A 246 7.98 -14.32 -0.42
C CYS A 246 8.97 -13.29 -0.98
N ARG A 247 8.54 -12.54 -1.98
CA ARG A 247 9.30 -11.48 -2.62
C ARG A 247 9.13 -10.18 -1.84
N VAL A 248 10.22 -9.60 -1.37
CA VAL A 248 10.19 -8.37 -0.57
C VAL A 248 10.94 -7.24 -1.29
N LEU A 249 10.29 -6.11 -1.45
CA LEU A 249 10.93 -4.86 -1.84
C LEU A 249 11.03 -3.95 -0.62
N THR A 250 12.22 -3.42 -0.33
CA THR A 250 12.36 -2.27 0.57
C THR A 250 12.72 -1.05 -0.25
N VAL A 251 11.93 0.03 -0.10
CA VAL A 251 12.24 1.36 -0.63
C VAL A 251 12.54 2.28 0.54
N HIS A 252 13.67 3.01 0.49
CA HIS A 252 14.06 3.90 1.59
C HIS A 252 14.70 5.19 1.06
N GLY A 253 14.38 6.32 1.70
CA GLY A 253 14.99 7.60 1.35
C GLY A 253 16.39 7.75 1.96
N SER A 254 17.40 8.17 1.19
CA SER A 254 18.75 8.34 1.73
C SER A 254 18.87 9.50 2.72
N ALA A 255 17.96 10.47 2.67
CA ALA A 255 17.87 11.61 3.58
C ALA A 255 16.72 11.49 4.58
N ASP A 256 16.31 10.24 4.91
CA ASP A 256 15.27 9.99 5.91
C ASP A 256 15.77 10.38 7.31
N GLU A 257 15.13 11.42 7.85
CA GLU A 257 15.46 12.02 9.14
C GLU A 257 14.77 11.35 10.33
N ILE A 258 13.82 10.45 10.07
CA ILE A 258 13.03 9.75 11.09
C ILE A 258 13.55 8.33 11.32
N ILE A 259 13.79 7.62 10.22
CA ILE A 259 14.30 6.24 10.23
C ILE A 259 15.56 6.21 9.36
N PRO A 260 16.74 5.99 9.96
CA PRO A 260 17.99 5.97 9.20
C PRO A 260 17.95 4.92 8.08
N VAL A 261 18.50 5.26 6.90
CA VAL A 261 18.61 4.35 5.76
C VAL A 261 19.34 3.03 6.11
N GLY A 262 20.18 3.05 7.14
CA GLY A 262 20.84 1.85 7.69
C GLY A 262 19.87 0.75 8.09
N ASP A 263 18.65 1.09 8.53
CA ASP A 263 17.62 0.12 8.89
C ASP A 263 17.20 -0.71 7.67
N ALA A 264 17.07 -0.11 6.49
CA ALA A 264 16.80 -0.81 5.24
C ALA A 264 17.94 -1.75 4.82
N LEU A 265 19.18 -1.35 5.06
CA LEU A 265 20.36 -2.17 4.79
C LEU A 265 20.38 -3.43 5.68
N GLU A 266 19.96 -3.34 6.94
CA GLU A 266 19.88 -4.49 7.83
C GLU A 266 18.78 -5.47 7.37
N VAL A 267 17.58 -4.99 7.02
CA VAL A 267 16.50 -5.82 6.45
C VAL A 267 16.99 -6.56 5.21
N ALA A 268 17.71 -5.86 4.32
CA ALA A 268 18.20 -6.43 3.06
C ALA A 268 19.21 -7.57 3.23
N LYS A 269 19.96 -7.59 4.35
CA LYS A 269 20.93 -8.66 4.64
C LYS A 269 20.28 -9.97 5.06
N ILE A 270 19.02 -9.92 5.55
CA ILE A 270 18.38 -11.05 6.22
C ILE A 270 17.39 -11.78 5.32
N ILE A 271 16.55 -11.02 4.61
CA ILE A 271 15.47 -11.59 3.78
C ILE A 271 16.07 -12.15 2.48
N PRO A 272 15.96 -13.47 2.20
CA PRO A 272 16.64 -14.10 1.06
C PRO A 272 16.17 -13.61 -0.31
N ASN A 273 14.85 -13.40 -0.48
CA ASN A 273 14.26 -12.92 -1.73
C ASN A 273 13.91 -11.44 -1.62
N HIS A 274 14.95 -10.60 -1.61
CA HIS A 274 14.83 -9.19 -1.30
C HIS A 274 15.42 -8.30 -2.41
N LYS A 275 14.70 -7.25 -2.76
CA LYS A 275 15.22 -6.10 -3.52
C LYS A 275 15.28 -4.87 -2.61
N LEU A 276 16.39 -4.15 -2.67
CA LEU A 276 16.55 -2.86 -2.00
C LEU A 276 16.63 -1.75 -3.05
N HIS A 277 15.85 -0.69 -2.83
CA HIS A 277 15.92 0.53 -3.63
C HIS A 277 16.06 1.76 -2.72
N ILE A 278 17.16 2.48 -2.87
CA ILE A 278 17.39 3.74 -2.14
C ILE A 278 17.03 4.89 -3.07
N VAL A 279 16.07 5.73 -2.64
CA VAL A 279 15.70 6.97 -3.32
C VAL A 279 16.62 8.07 -2.81
N GLU A 280 17.56 8.49 -3.66
CA GLU A 280 18.59 9.44 -3.26
C GLU A 280 18.01 10.82 -2.96
N GLY A 281 18.33 11.39 -1.81
CA GLY A 281 17.84 12.68 -1.32
C GLY A 281 16.40 12.70 -0.81
N ALA A 282 15.68 11.56 -0.85
CA ALA A 282 14.31 11.50 -0.33
C ALA A 282 14.29 11.48 1.20
N ASN A 283 13.40 12.30 1.77
CA ASN A 283 13.08 12.30 3.20
C ASN A 283 12.06 11.20 3.54
N HIS A 284 11.75 11.05 4.84
CA HIS A 284 10.83 10.03 5.34
C HIS A 284 9.46 9.97 4.62
N ASN A 285 8.92 11.13 4.27
CA ASN A 285 7.61 11.25 3.61
C ASN A 285 7.71 11.36 2.08
N TYR A 286 8.89 11.20 1.49
CA TYR A 286 9.10 11.33 0.05
C TYR A 286 8.51 12.62 -0.54
N THR A 287 8.64 13.75 0.17
CA THR A 287 7.91 14.99 -0.13
C THR A 287 8.04 15.45 -1.58
N SER A 288 9.24 15.36 -2.14
CA SER A 288 9.55 15.71 -3.54
C SER A 288 9.73 14.49 -4.45
N TYR A 289 9.60 13.28 -3.92
CA TYR A 289 9.94 12.02 -4.61
C TYR A 289 8.76 11.05 -4.75
N GLN A 290 7.53 11.53 -4.59
CA GLN A 290 6.32 10.68 -4.65
C GLN A 290 6.16 9.95 -6.00
N THR A 291 6.52 10.63 -7.12
CA THR A 291 6.47 10.02 -8.45
C THR A 291 7.51 8.92 -8.61
N GLU A 292 8.73 9.13 -8.11
CA GLU A 292 9.79 8.13 -8.14
C GLU A 292 9.43 6.92 -7.29
N LEU A 293 8.96 7.14 -6.05
CA LEU A 293 8.46 6.08 -5.19
C LEU A 293 7.38 5.24 -5.88
N ALA A 294 6.39 5.90 -6.47
CA ALA A 294 5.32 5.21 -7.18
C ALA A 294 5.85 4.40 -8.37
N SER A 295 6.79 4.95 -9.15
CA SER A 295 7.39 4.25 -10.28
C SER A 295 8.16 3.01 -9.86
N VAL A 296 8.95 3.10 -8.77
CA VAL A 296 9.72 1.95 -8.24
C VAL A 296 8.78 0.84 -7.78
N VAL A 297 7.73 1.19 -7.02
CA VAL A 297 6.74 0.24 -6.52
C VAL A 297 5.98 -0.43 -7.68
N LEU A 298 5.49 0.37 -8.64
CA LEU A 298 4.75 -0.15 -9.80
C LEU A 298 5.59 -1.10 -10.66
N ASN A 299 6.84 -0.74 -10.94
CA ASN A 299 7.73 -1.59 -11.72
C ASN A 299 7.95 -2.93 -11.02
N TYR A 300 8.20 -2.90 -9.72
CA TYR A 300 8.38 -4.12 -8.94
C TYR A 300 7.12 -5.00 -8.94
N LEU A 301 5.95 -4.42 -8.71
CA LEU A 301 4.69 -5.18 -8.72
C LEU A 301 4.37 -5.77 -10.09
N LYS A 302 4.61 -5.03 -11.17
CA LYS A 302 4.43 -5.56 -12.54
C LYS A 302 5.38 -6.71 -12.85
N GLU A 303 6.65 -6.63 -12.42
CA GLU A 303 7.61 -7.73 -12.57
C GLU A 303 7.16 -8.98 -11.81
N THR A 304 6.61 -8.82 -10.60
CA THR A 304 6.17 -9.94 -9.78
C THR A 304 4.88 -10.58 -10.29
N LEU A 305 3.90 -9.77 -10.74
CA LEU A 305 2.64 -10.27 -11.30
C LEU A 305 2.79 -10.99 -12.66
N GLN A 306 3.90 -10.78 -13.37
CA GLN A 306 4.18 -11.51 -14.61
C GLN A 306 4.83 -12.88 -14.37
N GLN A 307 5.30 -13.15 -13.16
CA GLN A 307 5.97 -14.39 -12.78
C GLN A 307 5.03 -15.41 -12.13
N ASP A 308 3.86 -14.97 -11.69
CA ASP A 308 2.79 -15.79 -11.13
C ASP A 308 1.80 -16.21 -12.23
#